data_bc60cd178489ba8e2248cc5c27baf8c4
#
_entry.id   bc60cd178489ba8e2248cc5c27baf8c4
#
_cell.length_a   1.000
_cell.length_b   1.000
_cell.length_c   1.000
_cell.angle_alpha   90.00
_cell.angle_beta   90.00
_cell.angle_gamma   90.00
#
_symmetry.space_group_name_H-M   'P 1'
#
loop_
_entity.id
_entity.type
_entity.pdbx_description
1 polymer ?
#
loop_
_entity_poly.entity_id
_entity_poly.type
_entity_poly.pdbx_seq_one_letter_code
_entity_poly.pdbx_strand_id
1 'polypeptide(L)'
;MQTDLRPEDLGDLLEQPLIGVLATRRADDTILLSPVWWEWRDGGFNVWAEAEDRGKVRHIRRDPRVSFVVANQDWPYKGLEIRTDATVSTIDFYGVLRRTAERFLGADEAESMAASNAEGVVIRIEPGHVRGWSYEDEV
;
A
#
# COMPACT_ATOMS: atom_id res chain seq x y z
N MET A 1 0.78 -7.22 -23.84
CA MET A 1 0.53 -7.07 -22.40
C MET A 1 -0.67 -7.89 -21.99
N GLN A 2 -0.50 -8.71 -20.96
CA GLN A 2 -1.63 -9.40 -20.34
C GLN A 2 -2.31 -8.43 -19.37
N THR A 3 -3.65 -8.46 -19.35
CA THR A 3 -4.47 -7.64 -18.45
C THR A 3 -5.43 -8.53 -17.66
N ASP A 4 -6.17 -7.93 -16.75
CA ASP A 4 -7.16 -8.63 -15.91
C ASP A 4 -6.54 -9.73 -15.04
N LEU A 5 -5.26 -9.56 -14.70
CA LEU A 5 -4.57 -10.48 -13.81
C LEU A 5 -4.96 -10.21 -12.37
N ARG A 6 -4.90 -11.26 -11.58
CA ARG A 6 -5.16 -11.19 -10.13
C ARG A 6 -3.84 -11.20 -9.37
N PRO A 7 -3.85 -10.87 -8.06
CA PRO A 7 -2.62 -10.89 -7.26
C PRO A 7 -1.81 -12.18 -7.39
N GLU A 8 -2.47 -13.33 -7.40
CA GLU A 8 -1.83 -14.63 -7.50
C GLU A 8 -1.15 -14.90 -8.86
N ASP A 9 -1.48 -14.10 -9.87
CA ASP A 9 -0.92 -14.25 -11.22
C ASP A 9 0.37 -13.44 -11.43
N LEU A 10 0.77 -12.66 -10.43
CA LEU A 10 1.86 -11.67 -10.56
C LEU A 10 3.19 -12.14 -9.96
N GLY A 11 3.32 -13.44 -9.69
CA GLY A 11 4.53 -14.01 -9.13
C GLY A 11 4.87 -13.38 -7.78
N ASP A 12 6.10 -12.91 -7.63
CA ASP A 12 6.59 -12.35 -6.38
C ASP A 12 6.44 -10.82 -6.27
N LEU A 13 5.65 -10.19 -7.14
CA LEU A 13 5.49 -8.73 -7.13
C LEU A 13 5.15 -8.19 -5.74
N LEU A 14 4.24 -8.86 -5.04
CA LEU A 14 3.76 -8.42 -3.73
C LEU A 14 4.70 -8.77 -2.57
N GLU A 15 5.81 -9.43 -2.88
CA GLU A 15 6.89 -9.74 -1.91
C GLU A 15 8.06 -8.79 -2.06
N GLN A 16 8.13 -7.99 -3.12
CA GLN A 16 9.23 -7.08 -3.39
C GLN A 16 9.06 -5.75 -2.65
N PRO A 17 10.16 -5.14 -2.19
CA PRO A 17 10.10 -3.84 -1.51
C PRO A 17 9.95 -2.68 -2.52
N LEU A 18 8.81 -2.62 -3.15
CA LEU A 18 8.46 -1.59 -4.13
C LEU A 18 7.62 -0.50 -3.47
N ILE A 19 7.85 0.74 -3.85
CA ILE A 19 7.01 1.84 -3.37
C ILE A 19 5.61 1.68 -3.97
N GLY A 20 4.60 1.77 -3.13
CA GLY A 20 3.22 1.86 -3.58
C GLY A 20 2.77 3.32 -3.62
N VAL A 21 1.75 3.62 -4.41
CA VAL A 21 1.15 4.95 -4.45
C VAL A 21 -0.31 4.84 -4.07
N LEU A 22 -0.67 5.55 -3.02
CA LEU A 22 -2.04 5.61 -2.50
C LEU A 22 -2.67 6.93 -2.92
N ALA A 23 -3.80 6.85 -3.62
CA ALA A 23 -4.59 8.00 -4.05
C ALA A 23 -5.78 8.18 -3.12
N THR A 24 -5.90 9.36 -2.53
CA THR A 24 -7.00 9.74 -1.65
C THR A 24 -7.65 11.02 -2.15
N ARG A 25 -8.90 11.28 -1.72
CA ARG A 25 -9.68 12.42 -2.20
C ARG A 25 -9.65 13.56 -1.20
N ARG A 26 -9.23 14.74 -1.67
CA ARG A 26 -9.36 16.00 -0.92
C ARG A 26 -10.82 16.47 -0.91
N ALA A 27 -11.13 17.39 -0.02
CA ALA A 27 -12.48 17.96 0.10
C ALA A 27 -12.98 18.64 -1.19
N ASP A 28 -12.07 19.15 -2.02
CA ASP A 28 -12.38 19.77 -3.30
C ASP A 28 -12.41 18.80 -4.48
N ASP A 29 -12.42 17.48 -4.20
CA ASP A 29 -12.39 16.39 -5.18
C ASP A 29 -11.08 16.24 -5.95
N THR A 30 -10.05 17.03 -5.67
CA THR A 30 -8.72 16.76 -6.19
C THR A 30 -8.09 15.57 -5.48
N ILE A 31 -7.10 14.96 -6.10
CA ILE A 31 -6.48 13.73 -5.63
C ILE A 31 -5.11 14.03 -5.02
N LEU A 32 -4.87 13.49 -3.81
CA LEU A 32 -3.54 13.43 -3.22
C LEU A 32 -2.93 12.07 -3.56
N LEU A 33 -1.71 12.08 -4.10
CA LEU A 33 -0.93 10.88 -4.35
C LEU A 33 0.17 10.76 -3.30
N SER A 34 0.15 9.68 -2.53
CA SER A 34 1.12 9.45 -1.45
C SER A 34 1.96 8.20 -1.75
N PRO A 35 3.27 8.35 -1.99
CA PRO A 35 4.17 7.20 -2.00
C PRO A 35 4.26 6.62 -0.59
N VAL A 36 4.09 5.31 -0.47
CA VAL A 36 4.02 4.66 0.85
C VAL A 36 4.74 3.32 0.85
N TRP A 37 5.17 2.90 2.03
CA TRP A 37 5.49 1.50 2.29
C TRP A 37 4.19 0.75 2.54
N TRP A 38 4.20 -0.55 2.25
CA TRP A 38 3.04 -1.40 2.34
C TRP A 38 3.47 -2.85 2.58
N GLU A 39 2.53 -3.65 3.02
CA GLU A 39 2.65 -5.10 3.00
C GLU A 39 1.38 -5.68 2.40
N TRP A 40 1.51 -6.82 1.75
CA TRP A 40 0.39 -7.67 1.36
C TRP A 40 0.26 -8.74 2.42
N ARG A 41 -0.86 -8.77 3.12
CA ARG A 41 -1.07 -9.69 4.22
C ARG A 41 -2.55 -9.98 4.39
N ASP A 42 -2.89 -11.26 4.61
CA ASP A 42 -4.27 -11.68 4.79
C ASP A 42 -5.18 -11.20 3.64
N GLY A 43 -4.68 -11.32 2.42
CA GLY A 43 -5.44 -11.03 1.21
C GLY A 43 -5.69 -9.56 0.92
N GLY A 44 -4.94 -8.64 1.51
CA GLY A 44 -5.07 -7.20 1.25
C GLY A 44 -3.81 -6.45 1.61
N PHE A 45 -3.83 -5.13 1.40
CA PHE A 45 -2.70 -4.27 1.74
C PHE A 45 -2.88 -3.62 3.10
N ASN A 46 -1.79 -3.50 3.83
CA ASN A 46 -1.69 -2.66 5.02
C ASN A 46 -0.68 -1.56 4.77
N VAL A 47 -1.04 -0.34 5.12
CA VAL A 47 -0.18 0.84 5.11
C VAL A 47 -0.26 1.47 6.50
N TRP A 48 0.89 1.81 7.12
CA TRP A 48 0.83 2.52 8.39
C TRP A 48 0.97 4.02 8.16
N ALA A 49 0.42 4.79 9.08
CA ALA A 49 0.53 6.24 9.08
C ALA A 49 0.52 6.75 10.51
N GLU A 50 0.95 8.00 10.71
CA GLU A 50 0.81 8.67 12.00
C GLU A 50 -0.66 8.92 12.30
N ALA A 51 -1.03 8.84 13.58
CA ALA A 51 -2.44 8.99 13.99
C ALA A 51 -3.04 10.34 13.58
N GLU A 52 -2.21 11.39 13.55
CA GLU A 52 -2.63 12.76 13.21
C GLU A 52 -2.26 13.16 11.79
N ASP A 53 -2.06 12.20 10.90
CA ASP A 53 -1.79 12.49 9.49
C ASP A 53 -2.92 13.34 8.91
N ARG A 54 -2.58 14.54 8.44
CA ARG A 54 -3.54 15.50 7.90
C ARG A 54 -3.81 15.34 6.41
N GLY A 55 -3.08 14.45 5.76
CA GLY A 55 -3.28 14.11 4.37
C GLY A 55 -4.15 12.88 4.22
N LYS A 56 -3.50 11.74 3.90
CA LYS A 56 -4.21 10.51 3.53
C LYS A 56 -5.17 9.99 4.61
N VAL A 57 -4.80 10.01 5.89
CA VAL A 57 -5.67 9.52 6.96
C VAL A 57 -6.92 10.39 7.08
N ARG A 58 -6.73 11.71 7.10
CA ARG A 58 -7.84 12.66 7.18
C ARG A 58 -8.78 12.52 5.99
N HIS A 59 -8.22 12.35 4.79
CA HIS A 59 -9.01 12.18 3.57
C HIS A 59 -9.86 10.91 3.64
N ILE A 60 -9.28 9.78 4.04
CA ILE A 60 -9.99 8.51 4.12
C ILE A 60 -11.10 8.56 5.15
N ARG A 61 -10.90 9.22 6.29
CA ARG A 61 -11.95 9.37 7.30
C ARG A 61 -13.13 10.17 6.79
N ARG A 62 -12.90 11.13 5.91
CA ARG A 62 -13.97 11.92 5.28
C ARG A 62 -14.60 11.18 4.10
N ASP A 63 -13.79 10.53 3.28
CA ASP A 63 -14.20 9.81 2.07
C ASP A 63 -13.32 8.58 1.91
N PRO A 64 -13.86 7.38 2.16
CA PRO A 64 -13.03 6.16 2.21
C PRO A 64 -12.56 5.67 0.84
N ARG A 65 -13.05 6.23 -0.26
CA ARG A 65 -12.68 5.78 -1.60
C ARG A 65 -11.20 6.03 -1.88
N VAL A 66 -10.49 4.98 -2.25
CA VAL A 66 -9.06 5.04 -2.57
C VAL A 66 -8.76 4.26 -3.82
N SER A 67 -7.60 4.59 -4.41
CA SER A 67 -6.94 3.74 -5.39
C SER A 67 -5.51 3.49 -4.92
N PHE A 68 -5.01 2.29 -5.15
CA PHE A 68 -3.67 1.92 -4.74
C PHE A 68 -2.99 1.14 -5.84
N VAL A 69 -1.75 1.49 -6.16
CA VAL A 69 -0.98 0.82 -7.21
C VAL A 69 0.41 0.44 -6.71
N VAL A 70 0.82 -0.76 -7.09
CA VAL A 70 2.19 -1.25 -6.94
C VAL A 70 2.65 -1.72 -8.31
N ALA A 71 3.83 -1.29 -8.74
CA ALA A 71 4.41 -1.72 -10.01
C ALA A 71 5.91 -1.84 -9.88
N ASN A 72 6.50 -2.80 -10.60
CA ASN A 72 7.95 -2.90 -10.66
C ASN A 72 8.49 -1.86 -11.65
N GLN A 73 9.80 -1.59 -11.55
CA GLN A 73 10.50 -0.63 -12.42
C GLN A 73 11.40 -1.30 -13.45
N ASP A 74 11.56 -2.62 -13.37
CA ASP A 74 12.41 -3.39 -14.25
C ASP A 74 11.58 -4.11 -15.31
N TRP A 75 12.08 -4.10 -16.54
CA TRP A 75 11.45 -4.85 -17.62
C TRP A 75 11.62 -6.37 -17.42
N PRO A 76 10.59 -7.19 -17.65
CA PRO A 76 9.24 -6.84 -18.11
C PRO A 76 8.38 -6.25 -16.99
N TYR A 77 7.69 -5.15 -17.29
CA TYR A 77 6.87 -4.46 -16.30
C TYR A 77 5.64 -5.27 -15.91
N LYS A 78 5.28 -5.19 -14.65
CA LYS A 78 4.01 -5.70 -14.13
C LYS A 78 3.57 -4.89 -12.93
N GLY A 79 2.29 -4.92 -12.67
CA GLY A 79 1.73 -4.16 -11.56
C GLY A 79 0.33 -4.61 -11.20
N LEU A 80 -0.15 -4.02 -10.10
CA LEU A 80 -1.47 -4.28 -9.53
C LEU A 80 -2.08 -2.98 -9.06
N GLU A 81 -3.30 -2.71 -9.49
CA GLU A 81 -4.11 -1.59 -8.99
C GLU A 81 -5.33 -2.13 -8.28
N ILE A 82 -5.66 -1.55 -7.14
CA ILE A 82 -6.89 -1.83 -6.40
C ILE A 82 -7.66 -0.52 -6.21
N ARG A 83 -8.96 -0.53 -6.49
CA ARG A 83 -9.90 0.54 -6.16
C ARG A 83 -10.92 -0.01 -5.18
N THR A 84 -11.05 0.63 -4.02
CA THR A 84 -11.89 0.15 -2.94
C THR A 84 -12.16 1.24 -1.94
N ASP A 85 -12.92 0.92 -0.90
CA ASP A 85 -13.03 1.74 0.29
C ASP A 85 -12.00 1.26 1.31
N ALA A 86 -11.14 2.17 1.78
CA ALA A 86 -10.17 1.86 2.81
C ALA A 86 -10.76 2.06 4.21
N THR A 87 -10.20 1.38 5.19
CA THR A 87 -10.52 1.57 6.60
C THR A 87 -9.30 2.02 7.36
N VAL A 88 -9.50 2.75 8.45
CA VAL A 88 -8.44 3.21 9.34
C VAL A 88 -8.71 2.63 10.72
N SER A 89 -7.71 1.98 11.30
CA SER A 89 -7.79 1.39 12.63
C SER A 89 -6.41 1.41 13.31
N THR A 90 -6.36 0.98 14.56
CA THR A 90 -5.10 0.80 15.28
C THR A 90 -4.65 -0.66 15.35
N ILE A 91 -5.41 -1.56 14.72
CA ILE A 91 -5.18 -3.00 14.81
C ILE A 91 -3.83 -3.34 14.19
N ASP A 92 -2.96 -3.95 15.00
CA ASP A 92 -1.63 -4.41 14.60
C ASP A 92 -0.72 -3.29 14.06
N PHE A 93 -0.88 -2.08 14.55
CA PHE A 93 -0.06 -0.95 14.08
C PHE A 93 1.44 -1.24 14.18
N TYR A 94 1.91 -1.69 15.34
CA TYR A 94 3.34 -1.95 15.54
C TYR A 94 3.85 -3.11 14.68
N GLY A 95 3.01 -4.12 14.45
CA GLY A 95 3.34 -5.21 13.54
C GLY A 95 3.51 -4.74 12.10
N VAL A 96 2.57 -3.93 11.61
CA VAL A 96 2.64 -3.38 10.27
C VAL A 96 3.85 -2.46 10.12
N LEU A 97 4.08 -1.57 11.08
CA LEU A 97 5.24 -0.68 11.08
C LEU A 97 6.54 -1.47 11.01
N ARG A 98 6.71 -2.45 11.89
CA ARG A 98 7.94 -3.24 11.99
C ARG A 98 8.19 -4.07 10.73
N ARG A 99 7.18 -4.78 10.23
CA ARG A 99 7.34 -5.62 9.05
C ARG A 99 7.63 -4.81 7.79
N THR A 100 6.95 -3.68 7.60
CA THR A 100 7.21 -2.82 6.45
C THR A 100 8.58 -2.16 6.55
N ALA A 101 8.96 -1.64 7.71
CA ALA A 101 10.28 -1.02 7.91
C ALA A 101 11.40 -2.04 7.70
N GLU A 102 11.27 -3.26 8.20
CA GLU A 102 12.25 -4.31 8.00
C GLU A 102 12.43 -4.66 6.51
N ARG A 103 11.32 -4.75 5.80
CA ARG A 103 11.32 -5.09 4.37
C ARG A 103 11.98 -4.01 3.51
N PHE A 104 11.77 -2.73 3.85
CA PHE A 104 12.31 -1.61 3.09
C PHE A 104 13.68 -1.13 3.57
N LEU A 105 14.00 -1.27 4.84
CA LEU A 105 15.21 -0.70 5.45
C LEU A 105 16.11 -1.71 6.14
N GLY A 106 15.63 -2.92 6.44
CA GLY A 106 16.36 -3.92 7.21
C GLY A 106 16.02 -3.90 8.70
N ALA A 107 16.46 -4.95 9.42
CA ALA A 107 16.04 -5.21 10.79
C ALA A 107 16.47 -4.13 11.79
N ASP A 108 17.71 -3.62 11.70
CA ASP A 108 18.22 -2.63 12.64
C ASP A 108 17.46 -1.31 12.54
N GLU A 109 17.22 -0.83 11.33
CA GLU A 109 16.44 0.39 11.09
C GLU A 109 14.99 0.21 11.51
N ALA A 110 14.43 -0.98 11.29
CA ALA A 110 13.07 -1.31 11.72
C ALA A 110 12.91 -1.19 13.23
N GLU A 111 13.87 -1.70 14.01
CA GLU A 111 13.85 -1.59 15.47
C GLU A 111 13.92 -0.14 15.93
N SER A 112 14.80 0.67 15.33
CA SER A 112 14.91 2.09 15.65
C SER A 112 13.59 2.82 15.36
N MET A 113 12.99 2.55 14.22
CA MET A 113 11.74 3.19 13.81
C MET A 113 10.58 2.79 14.72
N ALA A 114 10.47 1.50 15.05
CA ALA A 114 9.43 1.01 15.95
C ALA A 114 9.54 1.62 17.35
N ALA A 115 10.76 1.82 17.84
CA ALA A 115 11.01 2.43 19.15
C ALA A 115 10.66 3.92 19.17
N SER A 116 10.76 4.63 18.03
CA SER A 116 10.55 6.07 17.95
C SER A 116 9.10 6.47 17.68
N ASN A 117 8.26 5.55 17.21
CA ASN A 117 6.87 5.83 16.87
C ASN A 117 5.94 5.38 18.00
N ALA A 118 5.41 6.35 18.77
CA ALA A 118 4.58 6.07 19.92
C ALA A 118 3.17 5.64 19.57
N GLU A 119 2.58 6.24 18.53
CA GLU A 119 1.21 5.98 18.11
C GLU A 119 1.05 6.10 16.60
N GLY A 120 0.13 5.33 16.06
CA GLY A 120 -0.21 5.39 14.66
C GLY A 120 -1.46 4.60 14.32
N VAL A 121 -1.76 4.57 13.05
CA VAL A 121 -2.92 3.87 12.51
C VAL A 121 -2.50 3.00 11.34
N VAL A 122 -3.34 2.02 11.04
CA VAL A 122 -3.22 1.16 9.86
C VAL A 122 -4.35 1.52 8.90
N ILE A 123 -3.96 1.80 7.67
CA ILE A 123 -4.88 1.93 6.55
C ILE A 123 -4.96 0.54 5.91
N ARG A 124 -6.14 -0.07 6.00
CA ARG A 124 -6.39 -1.38 5.39
C ARG A 124 -7.08 -1.20 4.05
N ILE A 125 -6.50 -1.81 3.01
CA ILE A 125 -6.99 -1.73 1.64
C ILE A 125 -7.32 -3.16 1.20
N GLU A 126 -8.58 -3.53 1.34
CA GLU A 126 -9.07 -4.83 0.88
C GLU A 126 -9.21 -4.83 -0.64
N PRO A 127 -9.06 -5.98 -1.30
CA PRO A 127 -9.34 -6.07 -2.73
C PRO A 127 -10.81 -5.73 -3.00
N GLY A 128 -11.02 -4.70 -3.80
CA GLY A 128 -12.33 -4.38 -4.31
C GLY A 128 -12.33 -4.64 -5.82
N HIS A 129 -12.16 -3.58 -6.60
CA HIS A 129 -11.94 -3.70 -8.03
C HIS A 129 -10.43 -3.85 -8.30
N VAL A 130 -10.04 -5.00 -8.82
CA VAL A 130 -8.63 -5.37 -9.02
C VAL A 130 -8.29 -5.33 -10.51
N ARG A 131 -7.16 -4.70 -10.82
CA ARG A 131 -6.61 -4.69 -12.17
C ARG A 131 -5.11 -5.01 -12.11
N GLY A 132 -4.74 -6.23 -12.48
CA GLY A 132 -3.35 -6.64 -12.63
C GLY A 132 -2.94 -6.67 -14.10
N TRP A 133 -1.65 -6.39 -14.36
CA TRP A 133 -1.10 -6.45 -15.73
C TRP A 133 0.33 -6.98 -15.71
N SER A 134 0.76 -7.50 -16.87
CA SER A 134 2.12 -8.00 -17.06
C SER A 134 2.52 -7.91 -18.52
N TYR A 135 3.78 -7.52 -18.74
CA TYR A 135 4.41 -7.52 -20.06
C TYR A 135 5.31 -8.75 -20.28
N GLU A 136 5.22 -9.75 -19.40
CA GLU A 136 6.07 -10.95 -19.52
C GLU A 136 5.85 -11.71 -20.83
N ASP A 137 4.67 -11.58 -21.43
CA ASP A 137 4.34 -12.20 -22.73
C ASP A 137 5.01 -11.48 -23.92
N GLU A 138 5.67 -10.35 -23.68
CA GLU A 138 6.33 -9.57 -24.74
C GLU A 138 7.86 -9.66 -24.67
N VAL A 139 8.36 -10.57 -23.86
CA VAL A 139 9.80 -10.82 -23.72
C VAL A 139 10.30 -11.85 -24.71
#